data_6aa4862413a5468b78493f9b0b3826ab
#
_entry.id   6aa4862413a5468b78493f9b0b3826ab
#
_cell.length_a   1.000
_cell.length_b   1.000
_cell.length_c   1.000
_cell.angle_alpha   90.00
_cell.angle_beta   90.00
_cell.angle_gamma   90.00
#
_symmetry.space_group_name_H-M   'P 1'
#
loop_
_entity.id
_entity.type
_entity.pdbx_description
1 polymer ?
#
loop_
_entity_poly.entity_id
_entity_poly.type
_entity_poly.pdbx_seq_one_letter_code
_entity_poly.pdbx_strand_id
1 'polypeptide(L)'
;KVAPLPPKVGLILGSGLGGLAASIERPEAIPYDQIPHFPATHAAGHAGQWISGQLGGIPVVAMSGRAHLYEGHDVNRATFPVRCMHALGAEILVASNAAGGLNPRFRQGQLVAIDSHINLFFRPLAAPTTQDVRDLLPPHRQIPFYDPSILQQWDAIATSHRWSLQHGTYLGTLGPTYETRSEYRAFRTMGADMVGMSTLPEVEVARRVGMRVGAISVITNVANPDRLSKTGHNEVVDVARLAEARLLPLIRDWLSELAGPPD
;
A
#
# COMPACT_ATOMS: atom_id res chain seq x y z
N LYS A 1 5.63 -8.31 -23.26
CA LYS A 1 5.25 -9.68 -22.91
C LYS A 1 4.49 -9.60 -21.59
N VAL A 2 3.31 -10.18 -21.54
CA VAL A 2 2.52 -10.31 -20.30
C VAL A 2 3.05 -11.55 -19.56
N ALA A 3 2.91 -11.56 -18.24
CA ALA A 3 3.28 -12.70 -17.40
C ALA A 3 2.80 -14.03 -18.01
N PRO A 4 3.62 -15.10 -17.98
CA PRO A 4 3.26 -16.39 -18.58
C PRO A 4 2.02 -17.04 -17.96
N LEU A 5 1.67 -16.62 -16.72
CA LEU A 5 0.43 -17.01 -16.04
C LEU A 5 -0.29 -15.76 -15.55
N PRO A 6 -1.64 -15.71 -15.58
CA PRO A 6 -2.39 -14.62 -15.02
C PRO A 6 -1.98 -14.38 -13.55
N PRO A 7 -1.63 -13.15 -13.15
CA PRO A 7 -1.27 -12.86 -11.77
C PRO A 7 -2.50 -13.03 -10.88
N LYS A 8 -2.33 -13.67 -9.73
CA LYS A 8 -3.37 -13.74 -8.68
C LYS A 8 -3.34 -12.51 -7.77
N VAL A 9 -2.16 -11.94 -7.57
CA VAL A 9 -1.94 -10.84 -6.62
C VAL A 9 -1.21 -9.69 -7.29
N GLY A 10 -1.74 -8.50 -7.13
CA GLY A 10 -1.09 -7.23 -7.43
C GLY A 10 -0.39 -6.68 -6.19
N LEU A 11 0.85 -6.25 -6.34
CA LEU A 11 1.66 -5.67 -5.27
C LEU A 11 1.98 -4.22 -5.61
N ILE A 12 1.77 -3.30 -4.66
CA ILE A 12 2.25 -1.92 -4.78
C ILE A 12 3.30 -1.68 -3.70
N LEU A 13 4.55 -1.52 -4.13
CA LEU A 13 5.71 -1.37 -3.26
C LEU A 13 6.04 0.11 -3.10
N GLY A 14 5.94 0.61 -1.87
CA GLY A 14 6.22 2.00 -1.53
C GLY A 14 7.71 2.30 -1.38
N SER A 15 8.01 3.54 -0.97
CA SER A 15 9.38 4.04 -0.77
C SER A 15 10.18 3.14 0.18
N GLY A 16 11.37 2.73 -0.25
CA GLY A 16 12.28 1.91 0.54
C GLY A 16 11.93 0.42 0.62
N LEU A 17 10.91 -0.06 -0.12
CA LEU A 17 10.42 -1.45 -0.09
C LEU A 17 10.74 -2.20 -1.39
N GLY A 18 11.84 -1.84 -2.03
CA GLY A 18 12.31 -2.44 -3.29
C GLY A 18 12.87 -3.86 -3.17
N GLY A 19 13.25 -4.31 -1.97
CA GLY A 19 13.78 -5.65 -1.74
C GLY A 19 12.72 -6.74 -1.98
N LEU A 20 11.44 -6.43 -1.74
CA LEU A 20 10.35 -7.34 -2.10
C LEU A 20 10.30 -7.56 -3.62
N ALA A 21 10.51 -6.50 -4.43
CA ALA A 21 10.58 -6.61 -5.88
C ALA A 21 11.75 -7.49 -6.34
N ALA A 22 12.91 -7.35 -5.68
CA ALA A 22 14.10 -8.16 -5.97
C ALA A 22 13.93 -9.66 -5.62
N SER A 23 12.94 -9.99 -4.80
CA SER A 23 12.63 -11.37 -4.40
C SER A 23 11.65 -12.06 -5.32
N ILE A 24 11.12 -11.37 -6.33
CA ILE A 24 10.26 -11.97 -7.36
C ILE A 24 11.11 -12.90 -8.22
N GLU A 25 10.68 -14.14 -8.33
CA GLU A 25 11.35 -15.16 -9.13
C GLU A 25 10.97 -15.02 -10.60
N ARG A 26 11.95 -15.27 -11.50
CA ARG A 26 11.80 -15.15 -12.95
C ARG A 26 11.17 -13.81 -13.36
N PRO A 27 11.74 -12.69 -12.88
CA PRO A 27 11.12 -11.38 -13.09
C PRO A 27 11.21 -10.95 -14.56
N GLU A 28 10.09 -10.47 -15.09
CA GLU A 28 10.06 -9.64 -16.30
C GLU A 28 9.71 -8.21 -15.88
N ALA A 29 10.62 -7.28 -16.11
CA ALA A 29 10.46 -5.89 -15.72
C ALA A 29 10.27 -4.98 -16.94
N ILE A 30 9.30 -4.07 -16.86
CA ILE A 30 9.02 -3.07 -17.89
C ILE A 30 9.03 -1.69 -17.20
N PRO A 31 9.89 -0.74 -17.63
CA PRO A 31 9.83 0.64 -17.16
C PRO A 31 8.47 1.26 -17.44
N TYR A 32 7.98 2.13 -16.54
CA TYR A 32 6.65 2.76 -16.68
C TYR A 32 6.51 3.61 -17.94
N ASP A 33 7.58 4.25 -18.38
CA ASP A 33 7.61 5.06 -19.60
C ASP A 33 7.44 4.24 -20.88
N GLN A 34 7.64 2.93 -20.83
CA GLN A 34 7.40 2.00 -21.93
C GLN A 34 5.98 1.41 -21.93
N ILE A 35 5.17 1.72 -20.93
CA ILE A 35 3.78 1.25 -20.85
C ILE A 35 2.85 2.41 -21.20
N PRO A 36 2.03 2.29 -22.26
CA PRO A 36 1.13 3.36 -22.64
C PRO A 36 0.22 3.80 -21.48
N HIS A 37 0.07 5.11 -21.30
CA HIS A 37 -0.79 5.74 -20.30
C HIS A 37 -0.36 5.55 -18.83
N PHE A 38 0.72 4.84 -18.57
CA PHE A 38 1.20 4.68 -17.20
C PHE A 38 1.65 6.03 -16.62
N PRO A 39 1.39 6.27 -15.31
CA PRO A 39 1.88 7.47 -14.66
C PRO A 39 3.40 7.38 -14.46
N ALA A 40 4.10 8.46 -14.79
CA ALA A 40 5.47 8.60 -14.36
C ALA A 40 5.53 8.75 -12.84
N THR A 41 6.63 8.33 -12.21
CA THR A 41 6.92 8.61 -10.80
C THR A 41 8.27 9.31 -10.69
N HIS A 42 8.30 10.36 -9.89
CA HIS A 42 9.51 11.16 -9.64
C HIS A 42 9.91 11.10 -8.15
N ALA A 43 9.13 10.38 -7.34
CA ALA A 43 9.44 10.23 -5.93
C ALA A 43 10.75 9.46 -5.74
N ALA A 44 11.64 10.02 -4.91
CA ALA A 44 12.92 9.37 -4.63
C ALA A 44 12.72 7.98 -4.00
N GLY A 45 13.53 7.02 -4.41
CA GLY A 45 13.42 5.62 -3.97
C GLY A 45 12.39 4.77 -4.74
N HIS A 46 11.75 5.34 -5.78
CA HIS A 46 10.86 4.61 -6.67
C HIS A 46 11.60 4.23 -7.96
N ALA A 47 11.68 2.93 -8.27
CA ALA A 47 12.34 2.44 -9.48
C ALA A 47 11.52 2.70 -10.75
N GLY A 48 10.21 2.90 -10.64
CA GLY A 48 9.33 3.16 -11.77
C GLY A 48 9.22 1.95 -12.72
N GLN A 49 9.09 0.75 -12.17
CA GLN A 49 9.04 -0.49 -12.94
C GLN A 49 7.80 -1.32 -12.61
N TRP A 50 7.21 -1.87 -13.64
CA TRP A 50 6.22 -2.93 -13.57
C TRP A 50 6.92 -4.26 -13.69
N ILE A 51 6.76 -5.13 -12.70
CA ILE A 51 7.47 -6.41 -12.61
C ILE A 51 6.44 -7.53 -12.54
N SER A 52 6.54 -8.49 -13.41
CA SER A 52 5.76 -9.74 -13.36
C SER A 52 6.67 -10.93 -13.08
N GLY A 53 6.17 -11.92 -12.34
CA GLY A 53 6.92 -13.13 -12.00
C GLY A 53 6.20 -13.96 -10.95
N GLN A 54 6.95 -14.69 -10.14
CA GLN A 54 6.41 -15.51 -9.05
C GLN A 54 6.99 -15.06 -7.71
N LEU A 55 6.17 -15.12 -6.66
CA LEU A 55 6.61 -14.90 -5.29
C LEU A 55 5.84 -15.86 -4.39
N GLY A 56 6.55 -16.68 -3.59
CA GLY A 56 5.92 -17.71 -2.76
C GLY A 56 5.09 -18.71 -3.55
N GLY A 57 5.51 -19.05 -4.79
CA GLY A 57 4.79 -19.97 -5.68
C GLY A 57 3.58 -19.39 -6.38
N ILE A 58 3.21 -18.12 -6.12
CA ILE A 58 2.06 -17.44 -6.72
C ILE A 58 2.51 -16.51 -7.85
N PRO A 59 1.83 -16.53 -9.03
CA PRO A 59 2.03 -15.50 -10.04
C PRO A 59 1.61 -14.12 -9.50
N VAL A 60 2.54 -13.18 -9.55
CA VAL A 60 2.34 -11.81 -9.06
C VAL A 60 2.67 -10.78 -10.13
N VAL A 61 2.08 -9.61 -9.99
CA VAL A 61 2.47 -8.41 -10.70
C VAL A 61 2.73 -7.32 -9.68
N ALA A 62 3.86 -6.63 -9.79
CA ALA A 62 4.29 -5.63 -8.82
C ALA A 62 4.61 -4.29 -9.47
N MET A 63 4.23 -3.23 -8.79
CA MET A 63 4.73 -1.88 -9.01
C MET A 63 5.91 -1.63 -8.08
N SER A 64 7.10 -1.46 -8.63
CA SER A 64 8.27 -0.97 -7.88
C SER A 64 8.28 0.55 -7.88
N GLY A 65 7.60 1.12 -6.88
CA GLY A 65 7.27 2.54 -6.79
C GLY A 65 5.84 2.84 -7.28
N ARG A 66 5.33 4.00 -6.92
CA ARG A 66 3.99 4.49 -7.30
C ARG A 66 4.01 5.98 -7.64
N ALA A 67 3.03 6.43 -8.41
CA ALA A 67 2.76 7.84 -8.62
C ALA A 67 1.92 8.39 -7.47
N HIS A 68 2.24 9.60 -7.00
CA HIS A 68 1.47 10.29 -5.97
C HIS A 68 0.64 11.41 -6.58
N LEU A 69 -0.50 11.72 -5.96
CA LEU A 69 -1.37 12.80 -6.45
C LEU A 69 -0.71 14.19 -6.35
N TYR A 70 0.25 14.37 -5.42
CA TYR A 70 1.01 15.62 -5.34
C TYR A 70 2.00 15.83 -6.50
N GLU A 71 2.29 14.80 -7.28
CA GLU A 71 3.12 14.90 -8.51
C GLU A 71 2.33 15.50 -9.69
N GLY A 72 1.08 15.92 -9.47
CA GLY A 72 0.24 16.54 -10.47
C GLY A 72 -0.60 15.57 -11.31
N HIS A 73 -0.60 14.30 -10.97
CA HIS A 73 -1.46 13.31 -11.62
C HIS A 73 -2.92 13.48 -11.20
N ASP A 74 -3.84 13.30 -12.15
CA ASP A 74 -5.22 13.04 -11.80
C ASP A 74 -5.39 11.63 -11.21
N VAL A 75 -6.50 11.44 -10.49
CA VAL A 75 -6.75 10.18 -9.77
C VAL A 75 -6.85 8.98 -10.73
N ASN A 76 -7.46 9.15 -11.89
CA ASN A 76 -7.63 8.04 -12.84
C ASN A 76 -6.28 7.58 -13.37
N ARG A 77 -5.38 8.53 -13.68
CA ARG A 77 -4.05 8.24 -14.15
C ARG A 77 -3.19 7.60 -13.04
N ALA A 78 -3.21 8.15 -11.83
CA ALA A 78 -2.46 7.61 -10.70
C ALA A 78 -2.89 6.17 -10.34
N THR A 79 -4.18 5.85 -10.51
CA THR A 79 -4.75 4.53 -10.19
C THR A 79 -4.91 3.60 -11.39
N PHE A 80 -4.55 4.03 -12.58
CA PHE A 80 -4.61 3.20 -13.79
C PHE A 80 -3.89 1.87 -13.65
N PRO A 81 -2.72 1.80 -12.99
CA PRO A 81 -2.02 0.54 -12.75
C PRO A 81 -2.86 -0.51 -12.00
N VAL A 82 -3.68 -0.11 -11.05
CA VAL A 82 -4.56 -1.04 -10.31
C VAL A 82 -5.58 -1.68 -11.25
N ARG A 83 -6.13 -0.89 -12.17
CA ARG A 83 -7.06 -1.41 -13.19
C ARG A 83 -6.35 -2.38 -14.13
N CYS A 84 -5.09 -2.11 -14.47
CA CYS A 84 -4.27 -3.03 -15.26
C CYS A 84 -4.02 -4.35 -14.50
N MET A 85 -3.70 -4.31 -13.21
CA MET A 85 -3.54 -5.52 -12.38
C MET A 85 -4.81 -6.37 -12.41
N HIS A 86 -5.96 -5.76 -12.17
CA HIS A 86 -7.25 -6.43 -12.22
C HIS A 86 -7.56 -7.02 -13.61
N ALA A 87 -7.35 -6.24 -14.67
CA ALA A 87 -7.59 -6.70 -16.05
C ALA A 87 -6.68 -7.87 -16.46
N LEU A 88 -5.50 -7.99 -15.86
CA LEU A 88 -4.59 -9.13 -16.02
C LEU A 88 -5.00 -10.36 -15.22
N GLY A 89 -5.98 -10.25 -14.31
CA GLY A 89 -6.49 -11.35 -13.52
C GLY A 89 -6.18 -11.28 -12.02
N ALA A 90 -5.54 -10.21 -11.53
CA ALA A 90 -5.29 -10.08 -10.10
C ALA A 90 -6.59 -9.87 -9.32
N GLU A 91 -6.85 -10.75 -8.36
CA GLU A 91 -8.02 -10.73 -7.50
C GLU A 91 -7.75 -10.05 -6.15
N ILE A 92 -6.48 -9.93 -5.79
CA ILE A 92 -6.04 -9.34 -4.52
C ILE A 92 -5.05 -8.22 -4.81
N LEU A 93 -5.22 -7.08 -4.11
CA LEU A 93 -4.23 -6.02 -4.05
C LEU A 93 -3.57 -6.01 -2.67
N VAL A 94 -2.25 -6.04 -2.65
CA VAL A 94 -1.46 -5.75 -1.45
C VAL A 94 -0.69 -4.45 -1.67
N ALA A 95 -0.97 -3.46 -0.86
CA ALA A 95 -0.30 -2.17 -0.91
C ALA A 95 0.59 -1.97 0.32
N SER A 96 1.84 -1.57 0.11
CA SER A 96 2.74 -1.17 1.18
C SER A 96 3.14 0.30 1.03
N ASN A 97 3.39 0.96 2.16
CA ASN A 97 3.80 2.36 2.19
C ASN A 97 4.70 2.67 3.39
N ALA A 98 5.36 3.82 3.32
CA ALA A 98 5.98 4.49 4.44
C ALA A 98 4.96 5.48 5.03
N ALA A 99 4.83 5.52 6.36
CA ALA A 99 3.90 6.40 7.06
C ALA A 99 4.51 7.01 8.33
N GLY A 100 4.12 8.23 8.65
CA GLY A 100 4.38 8.86 9.93
C GLY A 100 3.45 8.31 11.01
N GLY A 101 4.00 7.78 12.11
CA GLY A 101 3.23 7.31 13.25
C GLY A 101 2.63 8.46 14.04
N LEU A 102 1.34 8.43 14.25
CA LEU A 102 0.58 9.37 15.10
C LEU A 102 0.32 8.76 16.48
N ASN A 103 0.12 7.45 16.54
CA ASN A 103 -0.06 6.74 17.79
C ASN A 103 1.28 6.71 18.58
N PRO A 104 1.33 7.25 19.80
CA PRO A 104 2.56 7.32 20.60
C PRO A 104 3.10 5.95 21.04
N ARG A 105 2.31 4.89 20.88
CA ARG A 105 2.74 3.51 21.16
C ARG A 105 3.52 2.88 20.01
N PHE A 106 3.42 3.46 18.81
CA PHE A 106 4.17 2.97 17.66
C PHE A 106 5.65 3.29 17.78
N ARG A 107 6.45 2.53 17.09
CA ARG A 107 7.91 2.67 17.05
C ARG A 107 8.39 2.75 15.60
N GLN A 108 9.46 3.46 15.40
CA GLN A 108 10.14 3.51 14.11
C GLN A 108 10.54 2.10 13.64
N GLY A 109 10.33 1.79 12.38
CA GLY A 109 10.55 0.47 11.77
C GLY A 109 9.46 -0.56 12.05
N GLN A 110 8.38 -0.19 12.74
CA GLN A 110 7.26 -1.08 13.02
C GLN A 110 6.38 -1.25 11.79
N LEU A 111 5.91 -2.49 11.56
CA LEU A 111 4.86 -2.79 10.59
C LEU A 111 3.50 -2.63 11.25
N VAL A 112 2.59 -1.98 10.55
CA VAL A 112 1.20 -1.78 10.98
C VAL A 112 0.28 -2.14 9.83
N ALA A 113 -0.57 -3.13 10.02
CA ALA A 113 -1.64 -3.46 9.08
C ALA A 113 -2.71 -2.35 9.12
N ILE A 114 -3.13 -1.91 7.96
CA ILE A 114 -4.20 -0.91 7.85
C ILE A 114 -5.54 -1.65 7.92
N ASP A 115 -6.33 -1.39 8.94
CA ASP A 115 -7.67 -1.97 9.12
C ASP A 115 -8.79 -0.96 8.84
N SER A 116 -8.47 0.33 8.88
CA SER A 116 -9.38 1.44 8.59
C SER A 116 -8.62 2.63 8.01
N HIS A 117 -9.35 3.60 7.45
CA HIS A 117 -8.71 4.83 7.00
C HIS A 117 -9.59 6.08 7.12
N ILE A 118 -8.93 7.24 7.12
CA ILE A 118 -9.53 8.56 7.04
C ILE A 118 -9.01 9.25 5.78
N ASN A 119 -9.90 9.67 4.89
CA ASN A 119 -9.54 10.34 3.65
C ASN A 119 -9.58 11.87 3.82
N LEU A 120 -8.40 12.50 3.87
CA LEU A 120 -8.25 13.96 3.84
C LEU A 120 -7.54 14.45 2.55
N PHE A 121 -7.67 13.72 1.44
CA PHE A 121 -7.25 14.25 0.13
C PHE A 121 -8.15 15.38 -0.37
N PHE A 122 -9.32 15.59 0.26
CA PHE A 122 -10.30 16.61 -0.10
C PHE A 122 -10.73 16.58 -1.57
N ARG A 123 -10.69 15.40 -2.17
CA ARG A 123 -11.16 15.14 -3.53
C ARG A 123 -11.67 13.71 -3.64
N PRO A 124 -12.52 13.40 -4.61
CA PRO A 124 -12.87 12.03 -4.93
C PRO A 124 -11.61 11.22 -5.29
N LEU A 125 -11.41 10.05 -4.69
CA LEU A 125 -10.28 9.17 -4.96
C LEU A 125 -10.53 8.21 -6.13
N ALA A 126 -11.75 8.19 -6.64
CA ALA A 126 -12.09 7.55 -7.90
C ALA A 126 -13.25 8.31 -8.55
N ALA A 127 -13.29 8.35 -9.87
CA ALA A 127 -14.40 8.98 -10.57
C ALA A 127 -15.69 8.20 -10.30
N PRO A 128 -16.76 8.83 -9.77
CA PRO A 128 -18.02 8.15 -9.56
C PRO A 128 -18.62 7.74 -10.91
N THR A 129 -19.01 6.49 -11.04
CA THR A 129 -19.84 6.02 -12.13
C THR A 129 -21.32 6.19 -11.77
N THR A 130 -22.22 6.16 -12.75
CA THR A 130 -23.66 6.19 -12.49
C THR A 130 -24.10 5.00 -11.63
N GLN A 131 -23.41 3.88 -11.74
CA GLN A 131 -23.64 2.68 -10.92
C GLN A 131 -23.18 2.93 -9.48
N ASP A 132 -22.00 3.53 -9.28
CA ASP A 132 -21.50 3.87 -7.95
C ASP A 132 -22.48 4.75 -7.16
N VAL A 133 -23.15 5.70 -7.83
CA VAL A 133 -24.13 6.56 -7.17
C VAL A 133 -25.36 5.76 -6.69
N ARG A 134 -25.75 4.73 -7.43
CA ARG A 134 -26.84 3.83 -7.03
C ARG A 134 -26.42 2.86 -5.92
N ASP A 135 -25.16 2.40 -5.95
CA ASP A 135 -24.60 1.43 -5.04
C ASP A 135 -24.00 2.07 -3.77
N LEU A 136 -23.78 3.38 -3.76
CA LEU A 136 -23.29 4.15 -2.60
C LEU A 136 -24.35 4.33 -1.48
N LEU A 137 -25.58 3.95 -1.71
CA LEU A 137 -26.61 3.90 -0.67
C LEU A 137 -26.48 2.62 0.16
N PRO A 138 -26.88 2.62 1.40
CA PRO A 138 -26.30 1.88 2.54
C PRO A 138 -26.35 0.40 2.49
N PRO A 139 -25.96 -0.50 1.80
CA PRO A 139 -25.32 -1.72 2.30
C PRO A 139 -23.79 -1.65 2.29
N HIS A 140 -23.18 -0.81 1.48
CA HIS A 140 -21.73 -0.80 1.30
C HIS A 140 -20.93 -0.23 2.48
N ARG A 141 -21.56 0.50 3.40
CA ARG A 141 -20.93 0.93 4.65
C ARG A 141 -20.54 -0.21 5.59
N GLN A 142 -21.05 -1.42 5.35
CA GLN A 142 -20.77 -2.60 6.17
C GLN A 142 -19.66 -3.49 5.58
N ILE A 143 -19.20 -3.24 4.35
CA ILE A 143 -18.14 -4.04 3.74
C ILE A 143 -16.80 -3.40 4.11
N PRO A 144 -15.91 -4.10 4.83
CA PRO A 144 -14.59 -3.58 5.15
C PRO A 144 -13.80 -3.24 3.87
N PHE A 145 -13.11 -2.10 3.88
CA PHE A 145 -12.19 -1.75 2.79
C PHE A 145 -11.02 -2.73 2.70
N TYR A 146 -10.52 -3.12 3.86
CA TYR A 146 -9.44 -4.09 4.01
C TYR A 146 -10.02 -5.45 4.36
N ASP A 147 -9.52 -6.50 3.73
CA ASP A 147 -10.06 -7.84 3.88
C ASP A 147 -9.68 -8.45 5.25
N PRO A 148 -10.65 -8.75 6.12
CA PRO A 148 -10.35 -9.25 7.46
C PRO A 148 -9.62 -10.59 7.46
N SER A 149 -9.84 -11.43 6.44
CA SER A 149 -9.16 -12.73 6.36
C SER A 149 -7.69 -12.59 6.01
N ILE A 150 -7.34 -11.62 5.15
CA ILE A 150 -5.94 -11.29 4.87
C ILE A 150 -5.24 -10.78 6.13
N LEU A 151 -5.89 -9.86 6.86
CA LEU A 151 -5.33 -9.32 8.10
C LEU A 151 -5.12 -10.42 9.14
N GLN A 152 -6.09 -11.32 9.32
CA GLN A 152 -5.98 -12.44 10.24
C GLN A 152 -4.86 -13.43 9.87
N GLN A 153 -4.68 -13.71 8.57
CA GLN A 153 -3.57 -14.54 8.09
C GLN A 153 -2.22 -13.88 8.38
N TRP A 154 -2.10 -12.57 8.14
CA TRP A 154 -0.88 -11.82 8.47
C TRP A 154 -0.56 -11.84 9.97
N ASP A 155 -1.57 -11.75 10.85
CA ASP A 155 -1.39 -11.88 12.30
C ASP A 155 -0.86 -13.26 12.68
N ALA A 156 -1.40 -14.32 12.09
CA ALA A 156 -0.96 -15.69 12.34
C ALA A 156 0.50 -15.89 11.91
N ILE A 157 0.87 -15.40 10.74
CA ILE A 157 2.25 -15.48 10.22
C ILE A 157 3.19 -14.66 11.09
N ALA A 158 2.85 -13.42 11.46
CA ALA A 158 3.65 -12.59 12.34
C ALA A 158 3.90 -13.31 13.70
N THR A 159 2.87 -13.94 14.25
CA THR A 159 2.94 -14.72 15.48
C THR A 159 3.87 -15.92 15.33
N SER A 160 3.82 -16.65 14.22
CA SER A 160 4.71 -17.78 13.95
C SER A 160 6.19 -17.35 13.88
N HIS A 161 6.43 -16.13 13.39
CA HIS A 161 7.74 -15.48 13.39
C HIS A 161 8.11 -14.81 14.73
N ARG A 162 7.30 -15.00 15.79
CA ARG A 162 7.53 -14.48 17.15
C ARG A 162 7.52 -12.94 17.26
N TRP A 163 6.71 -12.27 16.47
CA TRP A 163 6.41 -10.84 16.63
C TRP A 163 4.91 -10.58 16.43
N SER A 164 4.43 -9.46 16.95
CA SER A 164 3.03 -9.07 16.80
C SER A 164 2.89 -7.99 15.73
N LEU A 165 2.01 -8.21 14.77
CA LEU A 165 1.58 -7.18 13.84
C LEU A 165 0.64 -6.22 14.58
N GLN A 166 0.85 -4.93 14.41
CA GLN A 166 -0.08 -3.93 14.92
C GLN A 166 -1.10 -3.59 13.86
N HIS A 167 -2.26 -3.12 14.29
CA HIS A 167 -3.31 -2.62 13.41
C HIS A 167 -3.54 -1.14 13.67
N GLY A 168 -4.07 -0.43 12.68
CA GLY A 168 -4.36 0.98 12.87
C GLY A 168 -5.03 1.66 11.70
N THR A 169 -5.58 2.84 12.02
CA THR A 169 -6.26 3.71 11.07
C THR A 169 -5.25 4.60 10.33
N TYR A 170 -5.18 4.44 9.02
CA TYR A 170 -4.35 5.25 8.14
C TYR A 170 -5.09 6.53 7.73
N LEU A 171 -4.47 7.69 7.93
CA LEU A 171 -4.98 8.96 7.44
C LEU A 171 -4.21 9.35 6.18
N GLY A 172 -4.94 9.54 5.08
CA GLY A 172 -4.37 9.97 3.81
C GLY A 172 -4.48 11.47 3.60
N THR A 173 -3.34 12.13 3.33
CA THR A 173 -3.25 13.54 2.93
C THR A 173 -2.68 13.68 1.53
N LEU A 174 -2.88 14.83 0.90
CA LEU A 174 -2.32 15.08 -0.44
C LEU A 174 -0.80 15.19 -0.40
N GLY A 175 -0.20 15.88 0.58
CA GLY A 175 1.21 16.26 0.55
C GLY A 175 1.48 17.39 -0.46
N PRO A 176 2.74 17.64 -0.86
CA PRO A 176 3.98 16.93 -0.47
C PRO A 176 4.59 17.41 0.84
N THR A 177 4.02 18.42 1.51
CA THR A 177 4.53 18.92 2.78
C THR A 177 4.20 17.99 3.93
N TYR A 178 5.11 17.85 4.88
CA TYR A 178 4.81 17.20 6.15
C TYR A 178 3.84 18.05 6.97
N GLU A 179 3.20 17.39 7.93
CA GLU A 179 2.15 17.95 8.75
C GLU A 179 2.71 18.93 9.80
N THR A 180 1.92 19.95 10.09
CA THR A 180 2.14 20.89 11.20
C THR A 180 1.81 20.23 12.55
N ARG A 181 2.23 20.88 13.65
CA ARG A 181 1.85 20.45 15.01
C ARG A 181 0.34 20.36 15.21
N SER A 182 -0.39 21.32 14.65
CA SER A 182 -1.84 21.39 14.79
C SER A 182 -2.53 20.26 14.01
N GLU A 183 -2.03 19.93 12.83
CA GLU A 183 -2.51 18.81 12.06
C GLU A 183 -2.26 17.48 12.78
N TYR A 184 -1.07 17.25 13.33
CA TYR A 184 -0.80 16.04 14.13
C TYR A 184 -1.76 15.89 15.30
N ARG A 185 -2.07 16.97 16.02
CA ARG A 185 -3.05 16.94 17.13
C ARG A 185 -4.46 16.66 16.62
N ALA A 186 -4.88 17.35 15.55
CA ALA A 186 -6.17 17.14 14.93
C ALA A 186 -6.35 15.70 14.44
N PHE A 187 -5.36 15.15 13.74
CA PHE A 187 -5.40 13.79 13.21
C PHE A 187 -5.50 12.72 14.31
N ARG A 188 -4.77 12.91 15.42
CA ARG A 188 -4.93 12.04 16.61
C ARG A 188 -6.34 12.14 17.20
N THR A 189 -6.90 13.35 17.29
CA THR A 189 -8.26 13.54 17.79
C THR A 189 -9.30 12.88 16.88
N MET A 190 -9.06 12.83 15.57
CA MET A 190 -9.89 12.12 14.60
C MET A 190 -9.79 10.59 14.70
N GLY A 191 -8.84 10.06 15.47
CA GLY A 191 -8.64 8.63 15.64
C GLY A 191 -7.63 8.02 14.66
N ALA A 192 -6.81 8.83 13.99
CA ALA A 192 -5.75 8.30 13.12
C ALA A 192 -4.56 7.80 13.94
N ASP A 193 -4.02 6.64 13.54
CA ASP A 193 -2.82 6.02 14.12
C ASP A 193 -1.56 6.33 13.32
N MET A 194 -1.70 6.63 12.04
CA MET A 194 -0.61 6.95 11.13
C MET A 194 -1.09 7.85 9.99
N VAL A 195 -0.15 8.55 9.35
CA VAL A 195 -0.44 9.47 8.25
C VAL A 195 0.52 9.23 7.09
N GLY A 196 0.02 9.39 5.86
CA GLY A 196 0.82 9.33 4.65
C GLY A 196 0.11 9.92 3.45
N MET A 197 0.78 9.91 2.29
CA MET A 197 0.38 10.68 1.10
C MET A 197 0.02 9.78 -0.10
N SER A 198 -0.34 8.52 0.15
CA SER A 198 -0.58 7.50 -0.89
C SER A 198 -1.65 6.50 -0.48
N THR A 199 -1.71 5.35 -1.15
CA THR A 199 -2.44 4.14 -0.76
C THR A 199 -3.96 4.22 -0.90
N LEU A 200 -4.61 5.26 -0.39
CA LEU A 200 -6.09 5.33 -0.43
C LEU A 200 -6.65 5.38 -1.85
N PRO A 201 -6.05 6.11 -2.83
CA PRO A 201 -6.54 6.08 -4.21
C PRO A 201 -6.52 4.67 -4.80
N GLU A 202 -5.45 3.92 -4.56
CA GLU A 202 -5.31 2.55 -5.05
C GLU A 202 -6.29 1.59 -4.36
N VAL A 203 -6.45 1.71 -3.03
CA VAL A 203 -7.43 0.93 -2.24
C VAL A 203 -8.85 1.16 -2.73
N GLU A 204 -9.24 2.43 -2.93
CA GLU A 204 -10.56 2.80 -3.44
C GLU A 204 -10.85 2.16 -4.80
N VAL A 205 -9.90 2.26 -5.73
CA VAL A 205 -10.07 1.69 -7.07
C VAL A 205 -10.09 0.17 -7.02
N ALA A 206 -9.19 -0.47 -6.25
CA ALA A 206 -9.17 -1.92 -6.11
C ALA A 206 -10.52 -2.45 -5.60
N ARG A 207 -11.09 -1.82 -4.57
CA ARG A 207 -12.42 -2.18 -4.04
C ARG A 207 -13.53 -2.02 -5.08
N ARG A 208 -13.50 -0.94 -5.87
CA ARG A 208 -14.51 -0.70 -6.91
C ARG A 208 -14.47 -1.70 -8.04
N VAL A 209 -13.29 -2.22 -8.39
CA VAL A 209 -13.17 -3.29 -9.41
C VAL A 209 -13.33 -4.69 -8.82
N GLY A 210 -13.67 -4.81 -7.53
CA GLY A 210 -13.96 -6.10 -6.88
C GLY A 210 -12.77 -6.84 -6.30
N MET A 211 -11.58 -6.23 -6.24
CA MET A 211 -10.41 -6.85 -5.62
C MET A 211 -10.53 -6.88 -4.10
N ARG A 212 -10.02 -7.92 -3.47
CA ARG A 212 -9.73 -7.98 -2.04
C ARG A 212 -8.48 -7.16 -1.75
N VAL A 213 -8.43 -6.46 -0.62
CA VAL A 213 -7.33 -5.54 -0.32
C VAL A 213 -6.69 -5.83 1.03
N GLY A 214 -5.37 -5.98 1.04
CA GLY A 214 -4.53 -5.88 2.21
C GLY A 214 -3.61 -4.66 2.08
N ALA A 215 -3.40 -3.93 3.16
CA ALA A 215 -2.46 -2.82 3.15
C ALA A 215 -1.64 -2.78 4.45
N ILE A 216 -0.37 -2.40 4.32
CA ILE A 216 0.56 -2.38 5.44
C ILE A 216 1.45 -1.14 5.36
N SER A 217 1.61 -0.48 6.50
CA SER A 217 2.48 0.68 6.65
C SER A 217 3.76 0.31 7.40
N VAL A 218 4.87 0.88 6.97
CA VAL A 218 6.10 0.96 7.77
C VAL A 218 6.10 2.31 8.48
N ILE A 219 6.16 2.31 9.79
CA ILE A 219 6.27 3.54 10.57
C ILE A 219 7.70 4.07 10.46
N THR A 220 7.90 5.15 9.74
CA THR A 220 9.23 5.69 9.46
C THR A 220 9.71 6.70 10.50
N ASN A 221 8.79 7.34 11.17
CA ASN A 221 9.02 8.24 12.29
C ASN A 221 7.77 8.27 13.17
N VAL A 222 7.91 8.66 14.42
CA VAL A 222 6.76 8.88 15.32
C VAL A 222 6.65 10.36 15.62
N ALA A 223 5.55 10.95 15.17
CA ALA A 223 5.31 12.37 15.35
C ALA A 223 5.09 12.71 16.83
N ASN A 224 5.88 13.62 17.35
CA ASN A 224 5.62 14.26 18.63
C ASN A 224 5.29 15.72 18.39
N PRO A 225 4.01 16.16 18.50
CA PRO A 225 3.62 17.52 18.24
C PRO A 225 4.26 18.56 19.18
N ASP A 226 4.73 18.13 20.35
CA ASP A 226 5.38 18.99 21.32
C ASP A 226 6.91 19.03 21.16
N ARG A 227 7.48 18.07 20.43
CA ARG A 227 8.91 18.00 20.13
C ARG A 227 9.11 17.53 18.69
N LEU A 228 8.93 18.43 17.72
CA LEU A 228 9.18 18.10 16.32
C LEU A 228 10.65 17.77 16.10
N SER A 229 10.92 16.61 15.55
CA SER A 229 12.22 16.23 14.99
C SER A 229 12.26 16.58 13.50
N LYS A 230 13.43 16.91 12.97
CA LYS A 230 13.62 17.00 11.53
C LYS A 230 13.61 15.58 10.97
N THR A 231 12.64 15.26 10.16
CA THR A 231 12.60 13.99 9.41
C THR A 231 12.91 14.28 7.96
N GLY A 232 13.95 13.68 7.43
CA GLY A 232 14.32 13.79 6.02
C GLY A 232 13.81 12.61 5.21
N HIS A 233 13.58 12.81 3.91
CA HIS A 233 13.13 11.74 3.02
C HIS A 233 14.11 10.53 3.01
N ASN A 234 15.41 10.77 3.07
CA ASN A 234 16.41 9.69 3.12
C ASN A 234 16.27 8.81 4.36
N GLU A 235 15.99 9.41 5.52
CA GLU A 235 15.72 8.67 6.76
C GLU A 235 14.49 7.77 6.63
N VAL A 236 13.44 8.28 5.97
CA VAL A 236 12.23 7.51 5.66
C VAL A 236 12.56 6.27 4.84
N VAL A 237 13.36 6.41 3.79
CA VAL A 237 13.78 5.30 2.91
C VAL A 237 14.65 4.28 3.66
N ASP A 238 15.59 4.74 4.50
CA ASP A 238 16.48 3.85 5.26
C ASP A 238 15.72 3.02 6.29
N VAL A 239 14.78 3.64 7.02
CA VAL A 239 13.93 2.93 7.98
C VAL A 239 13.02 1.93 7.28
N ALA A 240 12.43 2.30 6.15
CA ALA A 240 11.59 1.39 5.38
C ALA A 240 12.39 0.17 4.90
N ARG A 241 13.63 0.36 4.45
CA ARG A 241 14.53 -0.73 4.05
C ARG A 241 14.83 -1.70 5.20
N LEU A 242 15.07 -1.18 6.41
CA LEU A 242 15.28 -2.04 7.58
C LEU A 242 14.04 -2.86 7.95
N ALA A 243 12.84 -2.31 7.73
CA ALA A 243 11.59 -3.01 8.00
C ALA A 243 11.30 -4.14 6.99
N GLU A 244 11.94 -4.14 5.81
CA GLU A 244 11.81 -5.22 4.82
C GLU A 244 12.19 -6.59 5.37
N ALA A 245 13.10 -6.66 6.35
CA ALA A 245 13.48 -7.90 7.02
C ALA A 245 12.30 -8.65 7.67
N ARG A 246 11.21 -7.91 7.97
CA ARG A 246 9.95 -8.49 8.49
C ARG A 246 8.86 -8.52 7.42
N LEU A 247 8.80 -7.52 6.57
CA LEU A 247 7.76 -7.43 5.53
C LEU A 247 7.92 -8.53 4.48
N LEU A 248 9.13 -8.80 4.03
CA LEU A 248 9.39 -9.80 3.00
C LEU A 248 8.97 -11.21 3.45
N PRO A 249 9.39 -11.75 4.62
CA PRO A 249 8.90 -13.04 5.09
C PRO A 249 7.37 -13.06 5.26
N LEU A 250 6.77 -12.00 5.81
CA LEU A 250 5.33 -11.92 6.00
C LEU A 250 4.57 -12.09 4.69
N ILE A 251 4.93 -11.33 3.67
CA ILE A 251 4.23 -11.37 2.37
C ILE A 251 4.53 -12.67 1.62
N ARG A 252 5.79 -13.14 1.62
CA ARG A 252 6.17 -14.38 0.95
C ARG A 252 5.46 -15.59 1.55
N ASP A 253 5.45 -15.72 2.86
CA ASP A 253 4.85 -16.87 3.55
C ASP A 253 3.33 -16.84 3.39
N TRP A 254 2.71 -15.65 3.46
CA TRP A 254 1.30 -15.49 3.14
C TRP A 254 0.95 -15.92 1.70
N LEU A 255 1.77 -15.53 0.72
CA LEU A 255 1.58 -15.96 -0.67
C LEU A 255 1.75 -17.48 -0.81
N SER A 256 2.69 -18.07 -0.08
CA SER A 256 2.88 -19.54 -0.08
C SER A 256 1.68 -20.28 0.50
N GLU A 257 1.04 -19.73 1.54
CA GLU A 257 -0.21 -20.29 2.08
C GLU A 257 -1.36 -20.20 1.07
N LEU A 258 -1.42 -19.12 0.28
CA LEU A 258 -2.41 -18.97 -0.79
C LEU A 258 -2.18 -19.97 -1.95
N ALA A 259 -0.95 -20.42 -2.17
CA ALA A 259 -0.63 -21.41 -3.18
C ALA A 259 -1.21 -22.78 -2.84
N GLY A 260 -1.42 -23.06 -1.55
CA GLY A 260 -1.73 -24.40 -1.07
C GLY A 260 -0.49 -25.31 -1.02
N PRO A 261 -0.63 -26.54 -0.52
CA PRO A 261 0.45 -27.50 -0.57
C PRO A 261 0.85 -27.77 -2.02
N PRO A 262 2.14 -27.97 -2.33
CA PRO A 262 2.55 -28.41 -3.66
C PRO A 262 1.91 -29.78 -3.95
N ASP A 263 1.35 -29.92 -5.16
CA ASP A 263 0.79 -31.18 -5.66
C ASP A 263 1.86 -32.28 -5.74
#